data_b1e6192fe0cc3cbb1939abc9cb0d5427
#
_entry.id   b1e6192fe0cc3cbb1939abc9cb0d5427
#
_cell.length_a   1.000
_cell.length_b   1.000
_cell.length_c   1.000
_cell.angle_alpha   90.00
_cell.angle_beta   90.00
_cell.angle_gamma   90.00
#
_symmetry.space_group_name_H-M   'P 1'
#
loop_
_entity.id
_entity.type
_entity.pdbx_description
1 polymer ?
#
loop_
_entity_poly.entity_id
_entity_poly.type
_entity_poly.pdbx_seq_one_letter_code
_entity_poly.pdbx_strand_id
1 'polypeptide(L)'
;NQTKCNHGNLYQVYHHFNLNTANNALAEKIMSHYIHYMHGINPNALTYLTKMSALGADRSVNTIYHGWFTEGSALWDDVRTSTYGPAPGFIPGGPNPNWSLDGCCPSSCGSAVNNNLCNITNPPSNQPALKSYKEWNTGWPQNSWEVTENSIYSQSAYLFLLSSIVNQSASIIPIANQIE
;
A
#
# COMPACT_ATOMS: atom_id res chain seq x y z
N ASN A 1 -3.29 4.10 -2.15
CA ASN A 1 -3.48 2.71 -2.61
C ASN A 1 -4.95 2.30 -2.62
N GLN A 2 -5.75 2.68 -1.63
CA GLN A 2 -7.19 2.41 -1.62
C GLN A 2 -7.89 2.83 -2.92
N THR A 3 -7.66 4.06 -3.37
CA THR A 3 -8.25 4.59 -4.62
C THR A 3 -7.87 3.74 -5.82
N LYS A 4 -6.63 3.24 -5.89
CA LYS A 4 -6.20 2.36 -6.99
C LYS A 4 -6.96 1.03 -6.98
N CYS A 5 -7.09 0.41 -5.82
CA CYS A 5 -7.87 -0.82 -5.68
C CYS A 5 -9.35 -0.59 -6.03
N ASN A 6 -9.95 0.51 -5.57
CA ASN A 6 -11.33 0.85 -5.88
C ASN A 6 -11.56 1.11 -7.38
N HIS A 7 -10.61 1.71 -8.08
CA HIS A 7 -10.71 1.81 -9.55
C HIS A 7 -10.72 0.43 -10.20
N GLY A 8 -9.87 -0.50 -9.76
CA GLY A 8 -9.91 -1.88 -10.23
C GLY A 8 -11.25 -2.56 -9.93
N ASN A 9 -11.80 -2.34 -8.74
CA ASN A 9 -13.09 -2.87 -8.32
C ASN A 9 -14.26 -2.36 -9.19
N LEU A 10 -14.21 -1.13 -9.67
CA LEU A 10 -15.22 -0.62 -10.61
C LEU A 10 -15.24 -1.44 -11.91
N TYR A 11 -14.08 -1.81 -12.45
CA TYR A 11 -14.00 -2.66 -13.63
C TYR A 11 -14.38 -4.10 -13.35
N GLN A 12 -14.15 -4.61 -12.12
CA GLN A 12 -14.65 -5.90 -11.68
C GLN A 12 -16.20 -5.93 -11.71
N VAL A 13 -16.83 -4.91 -11.12
CA VAL A 13 -18.30 -4.76 -11.14
C VAL A 13 -18.82 -4.63 -12.58
N TYR A 14 -18.17 -3.79 -13.39
CA TYR A 14 -18.51 -3.62 -14.80
C TYR A 14 -18.49 -4.97 -15.55
N HIS A 15 -17.44 -5.76 -15.39
CA HIS A 15 -17.31 -7.07 -16.01
C HIS A 15 -18.33 -8.08 -15.46
N HIS A 16 -18.50 -8.16 -14.15
CA HIS A 16 -19.41 -9.10 -13.50
C HIS A 16 -20.86 -8.93 -13.95
N PHE A 17 -21.31 -7.69 -14.07
CA PHE A 17 -22.68 -7.39 -14.51
C PHE A 17 -22.84 -7.28 -16.04
N ASN A 18 -21.80 -7.58 -16.81
CA ASN A 18 -21.82 -7.51 -18.27
C ASN A 18 -22.41 -6.20 -18.82
N LEU A 19 -22.05 -5.07 -18.21
CA LEU A 19 -22.60 -3.76 -18.56
C LEU A 19 -22.38 -3.39 -20.03
N ASN A 20 -21.28 -3.87 -20.63
CA ASN A 20 -21.05 -3.86 -22.06
C ASN A 20 -20.08 -5.00 -22.42
N THR A 21 -20.63 -6.08 -22.96
CA THR A 21 -19.86 -7.32 -23.25
C THR A 21 -18.71 -7.10 -24.24
N ALA A 22 -18.84 -6.14 -25.17
CA ALA A 22 -17.77 -5.82 -26.11
C ALA A 22 -16.48 -5.32 -25.44
N ASN A 23 -16.57 -4.82 -24.21
CA ASN A 23 -15.45 -4.27 -23.46
C ASN A 23 -14.99 -5.18 -22.28
N ASN A 24 -15.54 -6.37 -22.12
CA ASN A 24 -15.21 -7.24 -20.99
C ASN A 24 -13.70 -7.57 -20.94
N ALA A 25 -13.10 -7.94 -22.08
CA ALA A 25 -11.66 -8.24 -22.14
C ALA A 25 -10.78 -7.02 -21.77
N LEU A 26 -11.23 -5.81 -22.12
CA LEU A 26 -10.56 -4.58 -21.70
C LEU A 26 -10.71 -4.33 -20.20
N ALA A 27 -11.89 -4.57 -19.64
CA ALA A 27 -12.13 -4.45 -18.20
C ALA A 27 -11.25 -5.39 -17.39
N GLU A 28 -11.13 -6.66 -17.79
CA GLU A 28 -10.20 -7.64 -17.17
C GLU A 28 -8.75 -7.18 -17.21
N LYS A 29 -8.30 -6.69 -18.35
CA LYS A 29 -6.95 -6.15 -18.51
C LYS A 29 -6.71 -4.97 -17.57
N ILE A 30 -7.68 -4.06 -17.42
CA ILE A 30 -7.56 -2.90 -16.53
C ILE A 30 -7.52 -3.34 -15.07
N MET A 31 -8.37 -4.29 -14.65
CA MET A 31 -8.31 -4.87 -13.30
C MET A 31 -6.91 -5.42 -13.00
N SER A 32 -6.36 -6.22 -13.92
CA SER A 32 -5.02 -6.80 -13.78
C SER A 32 -3.95 -5.72 -13.61
N HIS A 33 -4.03 -4.61 -14.35
CA HIS A 33 -3.08 -3.50 -14.20
C HIS A 33 -3.11 -2.87 -12.80
N TYR A 34 -4.27 -2.78 -12.14
CA TYR A 34 -4.35 -2.28 -10.77
C TYR A 34 -3.75 -3.26 -9.75
N ILE A 35 -3.91 -4.57 -9.93
CA ILE A 35 -3.20 -5.57 -9.12
C ILE A 35 -1.67 -5.49 -9.37
N HIS A 36 -1.25 -5.42 -10.61
CA HIS A 36 0.17 -5.29 -10.95
C HIS A 36 0.79 -4.02 -10.34
N TYR A 37 0.02 -2.92 -10.29
CA TYR A 37 0.45 -1.71 -9.59
C TYR A 37 0.71 -1.98 -8.10
N MET A 38 -0.17 -2.71 -7.42
CA MET A 38 0.02 -3.08 -6.02
C MET A 38 1.20 -4.05 -5.82
N HIS A 39 1.48 -4.88 -6.82
CA HIS A 39 2.52 -5.91 -6.78
C HIS A 39 3.87 -5.46 -7.36
N GLY A 40 4.10 -4.16 -7.49
CA GLY A 40 5.43 -3.61 -7.81
C GLY A 40 5.57 -3.00 -9.20
N ILE A 41 4.62 -3.18 -10.11
CA ILE A 41 4.63 -2.51 -11.42
C ILE A 41 4.07 -1.09 -11.27
N ASN A 42 4.83 -0.26 -10.58
CA ASN A 42 4.49 1.13 -10.28
C ASN A 42 5.76 2.00 -10.30
N PRO A 43 5.64 3.35 -10.31
CA PRO A 43 6.78 4.25 -10.40
C PRO A 43 7.82 4.13 -9.27
N ASN A 44 7.47 3.53 -8.14
CA ASN A 44 8.39 3.28 -7.03
C ASN A 44 9.05 1.90 -7.10
N ALA A 45 8.65 1.03 -8.04
CA ALA A 45 9.07 -0.37 -8.13
C ALA A 45 8.98 -1.08 -6.77
N LEU A 46 7.84 -0.89 -6.07
CA LEU A 46 7.63 -1.34 -4.71
C LEU A 46 6.32 -2.13 -4.61
N THR A 47 6.39 -3.35 -4.13
CA THR A 47 5.20 -4.10 -3.73
C THR A 47 4.58 -3.43 -2.51
N TYR A 48 3.38 -2.86 -2.69
CA TYR A 48 2.64 -2.15 -1.63
C TYR A 48 1.92 -3.11 -0.68
N LEU A 49 2.62 -4.15 -0.29
CA LEU A 49 2.22 -5.12 0.72
C LEU A 49 3.42 -5.36 1.63
N THR A 50 3.19 -5.44 2.93
CA THR A 50 4.28 -5.69 3.89
C THR A 50 4.83 -7.11 3.78
N LYS A 51 6.14 -7.28 4.01
CA LYS A 51 6.85 -8.58 4.13
C LYS A 51 6.77 -9.50 2.91
N MET A 52 6.45 -9.00 1.72
CA MET A 52 6.37 -9.85 0.53
C MET A 52 7.74 -10.28 0.00
N SER A 53 8.84 -9.69 0.44
CA SER A 53 10.18 -10.14 0.07
C SER A 53 10.46 -11.60 0.48
N ALA A 54 9.87 -12.04 1.59
CA ALA A 54 9.92 -13.45 2.01
C ALA A 54 9.15 -14.40 1.06
N LEU A 55 8.27 -13.85 0.23
CA LEU A 55 7.47 -14.56 -0.77
C LEU A 55 7.92 -14.29 -2.22
N GLY A 56 9.12 -13.75 -2.40
CA GLY A 56 9.74 -13.56 -3.71
C GLY A 56 9.61 -12.18 -4.33
N ALA A 57 9.05 -11.18 -3.63
CA ALA A 57 9.08 -9.81 -4.13
C ALA A 57 10.48 -9.20 -3.98
N ASP A 58 11.03 -8.62 -5.04
CA ASP A 58 12.35 -7.96 -5.00
C ASP A 58 12.38 -6.81 -3.98
N ARG A 59 11.30 -6.04 -3.94
CA ARG A 59 11.12 -4.94 -3.00
C ARG A 59 9.70 -4.94 -2.46
N SER A 60 9.57 -4.91 -1.15
CA SER A 60 8.30 -4.92 -0.43
C SER A 60 8.29 -3.80 0.60
N VAL A 61 7.11 -3.32 0.96
CA VAL A 61 6.92 -2.39 2.08
C VAL A 61 7.44 -3.02 3.36
N ASN A 62 8.26 -2.26 4.09
CA ASN A 62 8.86 -2.70 5.35
C ASN A 62 8.31 -1.95 6.57
N THR A 63 7.80 -0.75 6.38
CA THR A 63 7.38 0.14 7.47
C THR A 63 5.94 0.56 7.26
N ILE A 64 5.13 0.43 8.30
CA ILE A 64 3.78 1.01 8.40
C ILE A 64 3.68 1.86 9.65
N TYR A 65 2.84 2.89 9.61
CA TYR A 65 2.46 3.71 10.74
C TYR A 65 1.14 3.18 11.32
N HIS A 66 1.00 3.14 12.64
CA HIS A 66 -0.19 2.58 13.32
C HIS A 66 -0.60 1.15 12.85
N GLY A 67 0.25 0.19 13.02
CA GLY A 67 -0.31 -1.13 13.28
C GLY A 67 -0.94 -1.08 14.68
N TRP A 68 -2.15 -1.57 14.84
CA TRP A 68 -2.83 -1.62 16.16
C TRP A 68 -2.02 -2.34 17.23
N PHE A 69 -1.00 -3.04 16.84
CA PHE A 69 -0.05 -3.74 17.66
C PHE A 69 1.32 -3.05 17.70
N THR A 70 1.49 -1.89 17.06
CA THR A 70 2.79 -1.20 17.00
C THR A 70 2.83 0.06 17.84
N GLU A 71 1.71 0.67 18.16
CA GLU A 71 1.67 1.90 18.92
C GLU A 71 2.29 1.68 20.31
N GLY A 72 3.35 2.43 20.58
CA GLY A 72 4.16 2.27 21.80
C GLY A 72 5.07 1.04 21.83
N SER A 73 5.22 0.30 20.72
CA SER A 73 6.06 -0.89 20.65
C SER A 73 6.87 -0.93 19.36
N ALA A 74 8.18 -1.00 19.47
CA ALA A 74 9.08 -1.22 18.33
C ALA A 74 9.11 -2.69 17.85
N LEU A 75 8.21 -3.55 18.33
CA LEU A 75 8.24 -4.98 17.99
C LEU A 75 7.64 -5.28 16.61
N TRP A 76 6.82 -4.38 16.05
CA TRP A 76 5.95 -4.68 14.90
C TRP A 76 5.98 -3.64 13.77
N ASP A 77 6.62 -2.50 13.95
CA ASP A 77 6.47 -1.35 13.06
C ASP A 77 7.35 -1.38 11.80
N ASP A 78 8.51 -2.03 11.86
CA ASP A 78 9.46 -2.10 10.73
C ASP A 78 10.08 -3.50 10.62
N VAL A 79 9.98 -4.10 9.44
CA VAL A 79 10.51 -5.45 9.14
C VAL A 79 12.01 -5.55 9.38
N ARG A 80 12.76 -4.44 9.25
CA ARG A 80 14.22 -4.42 9.28
C ARG A 80 14.78 -4.30 10.70
N THR A 81 14.02 -3.72 11.62
CA THR A 81 14.48 -3.34 12.96
C THR A 81 13.65 -3.92 14.08
N SER A 82 12.40 -4.27 13.83
CA SER A 82 11.49 -4.82 14.83
C SER A 82 11.69 -6.32 15.01
N THR A 83 11.37 -6.83 16.18
CA THR A 83 11.44 -8.27 16.49
C THR A 83 10.60 -9.12 15.54
N TYR A 84 9.39 -8.68 15.25
CA TYR A 84 8.44 -9.43 14.41
C TYR A 84 8.12 -8.72 13.10
N GLY A 85 8.23 -7.39 13.07
CA GLY A 85 7.79 -6.53 11.98
C GLY A 85 6.26 -6.54 11.80
N PRO A 86 5.70 -5.74 10.88
CA PRO A 86 4.29 -5.80 10.54
C PRO A 86 3.92 -7.18 9.98
N ALA A 87 2.68 -7.59 10.18
CA ALA A 87 2.17 -8.82 9.57
C ALA A 87 2.29 -8.76 8.04
N PRO A 88 2.48 -9.91 7.36
CA PRO A 88 2.55 -9.94 5.91
C PRO A 88 1.24 -9.46 5.25
N GLY A 89 1.35 -8.72 4.16
CA GLY A 89 0.20 -8.35 3.32
C GLY A 89 -0.57 -7.10 3.75
N PHE A 90 -0.11 -6.32 4.72
CA PHE A 90 -0.71 -5.03 5.02
C PHE A 90 -0.39 -4.00 3.94
N ILE A 91 -1.38 -3.16 3.62
CA ILE A 91 -1.29 -2.11 2.62
C ILE A 91 -1.12 -0.76 3.30
N PRO A 92 -0.04 -0.01 3.01
CA PRO A 92 0.10 1.38 3.44
C PRO A 92 -0.82 2.31 2.64
N GLY A 93 -1.03 3.52 3.13
CA GLY A 93 -1.77 4.58 2.43
C GLY A 93 -1.32 4.76 0.99
N GLY A 94 -0.02 4.80 0.77
CA GLY A 94 0.61 4.91 -0.55
C GLY A 94 0.99 6.34 -0.92
N PRO A 95 1.38 6.59 -2.18
CA PRO A 95 1.82 7.90 -2.63
C PRO A 95 0.79 8.99 -2.37
N ASN A 96 1.21 10.06 -1.70
CA ASN A 96 0.40 11.24 -1.42
C ASN A 96 1.14 12.52 -1.85
N PRO A 97 0.80 13.12 -3.01
CA PRO A 97 1.44 14.34 -3.47
C PRO A 97 1.10 15.57 -2.61
N ASN A 98 0.07 15.47 -1.79
CA ASN A 98 -0.36 16.54 -0.88
C ASN A 98 0.22 16.39 0.54
N TRP A 99 1.10 15.40 0.74
CA TRP A 99 1.78 15.26 2.02
C TRP A 99 2.53 16.55 2.40
N SER A 100 2.38 16.95 3.64
CA SER A 100 3.07 18.13 4.19
C SER A 100 3.46 17.90 5.65
N LEU A 101 4.49 18.62 6.07
CA LEU A 101 4.78 18.78 7.49
C LEU A 101 3.64 19.54 8.18
N ASP A 102 3.48 19.31 9.47
CA ASP A 102 2.55 20.09 10.28
C ASP A 102 2.82 21.59 10.18
N GLY A 103 1.79 22.40 10.29
CA GLY A 103 1.88 23.86 10.22
C GLY A 103 2.76 24.50 11.31
N CYS A 104 3.16 23.77 12.37
CA CYS A 104 4.14 24.22 13.35
C CYS A 104 5.58 24.27 12.80
N CYS A 105 5.86 23.56 11.72
CA CYS A 105 7.16 23.65 11.05
C CYS A 105 7.31 25.02 10.35
N PRO A 106 8.52 25.60 10.29
CA PRO A 106 9.81 24.96 10.55
C PRO A 106 10.35 25.06 11.99
N SER A 107 9.72 25.77 12.91
CA SER A 107 10.39 26.08 14.18
C SER A 107 9.50 26.29 15.41
N SER A 108 8.20 26.05 15.31
CA SER A 108 7.25 26.27 16.42
C SER A 108 6.62 24.99 16.97
N CYS A 109 7.26 23.84 16.76
CA CYS A 109 6.76 22.52 17.16
C CYS A 109 7.07 22.16 18.63
N GLY A 110 7.08 23.13 19.52
CA GLY A 110 7.16 22.95 20.97
C GLY A 110 8.58 22.69 21.50
N SER A 111 9.23 21.59 21.11
CA SER A 111 10.57 21.24 21.57
C SER A 111 11.63 21.33 20.49
N ALA A 112 12.90 21.44 20.89
CA ALA A 112 14.03 21.38 19.96
C ALA A 112 14.06 20.07 19.17
N VAL A 113 13.68 18.96 19.81
CA VAL A 113 13.59 17.64 19.16
C VAL A 113 12.55 17.67 18.05
N ASN A 114 11.36 18.14 18.32
CA ASN A 114 10.29 18.23 17.30
C ASN A 114 10.64 19.20 16.18
N ASN A 115 11.25 20.36 16.51
CA ASN A 115 11.68 21.31 15.49
C ASN A 115 12.74 20.73 14.56
N ASN A 116 13.64 19.87 15.06
CA ASN A 116 14.62 19.16 14.23
C ASN A 116 13.96 18.20 13.23
N LEU A 117 12.79 17.66 13.55
CA LEU A 117 12.05 16.81 12.63
C LEU A 117 11.46 17.55 11.45
N CYS A 118 11.38 18.88 11.50
CA CYS A 118 10.91 19.71 10.38
C CYS A 118 11.88 19.77 9.18
N ASN A 119 13.07 19.19 9.28
CA ASN A 119 14.07 19.21 8.21
C ASN A 119 13.91 18.10 7.16
N ILE A 120 12.97 17.19 7.31
CA ILE A 120 12.76 16.08 6.37
C ILE A 120 11.74 16.51 5.32
N THR A 121 12.19 16.58 4.08
CA THR A 121 11.38 17.16 3.00
C THR A 121 11.23 16.26 1.75
N ASN A 122 12.16 15.38 1.46
CA ASN A 122 12.16 14.61 0.20
C ASN A 122 12.54 13.14 0.39
N PRO A 123 11.83 12.21 -0.26
CA PRO A 123 10.39 12.23 -0.50
C PRO A 123 9.59 12.27 0.80
N PRO A 124 8.27 12.48 0.84
CA PRO A 124 7.30 12.46 -0.26
C PRO A 124 7.16 13.76 -1.02
N SER A 125 7.53 14.94 -0.43
CA SER A 125 7.37 16.23 -1.12
C SER A 125 8.26 16.35 -2.35
N ASN A 126 7.90 17.27 -3.25
CA ASN A 126 8.63 17.58 -4.48
C ASN A 126 8.84 16.37 -5.41
N GLN A 127 7.93 15.42 -5.41
CA GLN A 127 7.94 14.26 -6.28
C GLN A 127 6.73 14.27 -7.23
N PRO A 128 6.84 13.63 -8.41
CA PRO A 128 5.66 13.32 -9.19
C PRO A 128 4.63 12.53 -8.36
N ALA A 129 3.35 12.78 -8.58
CA ALA A 129 2.26 12.30 -7.72
C ALA A 129 2.36 10.82 -7.32
N LEU A 130 2.68 9.93 -8.27
CA LEU A 130 2.80 8.50 -7.98
C LEU A 130 4.17 8.09 -7.39
N LYS A 131 5.10 9.04 -7.24
CA LYS A 131 6.40 8.86 -6.55
C LYS A 131 6.44 9.48 -5.16
N SER A 132 5.40 10.21 -4.76
CA SER A 132 5.31 10.90 -3.46
C SER A 132 5.13 9.91 -2.31
N TYR A 133 6.09 9.01 -2.14
CA TYR A 133 6.08 7.95 -1.15
C TYR A 133 7.44 7.81 -0.46
N LYS A 134 7.40 7.61 0.84
CA LYS A 134 8.56 7.27 1.67
C LYS A 134 8.12 6.31 2.76
N GLU A 135 8.99 5.38 3.14
CA GLU A 135 8.78 4.47 4.25
C GLU A 135 9.39 5.05 5.52
N TRP A 136 8.55 5.50 6.44
CA TRP A 136 8.92 5.88 7.80
C TRP A 136 7.68 5.89 8.70
N ASN A 137 7.88 5.94 10.01
CA ASN A 137 6.80 5.89 11.00
C ASN A 137 6.90 7.01 12.05
N THR A 138 7.35 8.17 11.66
CA THR A 138 7.39 9.35 12.52
C THR A 138 6.06 10.09 12.43
N GLY A 139 5.37 10.20 13.56
CA GLY A 139 4.12 10.95 13.67
C GLY A 139 4.31 12.46 13.53
N TRP A 140 3.57 13.21 14.34
CA TRP A 140 3.69 14.68 14.39
C TRP A 140 5.13 15.11 14.74
N PRO A 141 5.70 16.11 14.09
CA PRO A 141 5.15 16.99 13.04
C PRO A 141 5.36 16.48 11.60
N GLN A 142 5.90 15.28 11.38
CA GLN A 142 6.23 14.74 10.04
C GLN A 142 5.05 14.06 9.34
N ASN A 143 4.00 13.71 10.07
CA ASN A 143 2.78 13.14 9.53
C ASN A 143 3.01 11.95 8.57
N SER A 144 3.91 11.02 8.93
CA SER A 144 4.17 9.83 8.11
C SER A 144 2.91 8.99 7.86
N TRP A 145 1.95 9.07 8.77
CA TRP A 145 0.66 8.42 8.67
C TRP A 145 -0.09 8.74 7.37
N GLU A 146 0.07 9.94 6.80
CA GLU A 146 -0.55 10.32 5.52
C GLU A 146 -0.12 9.44 4.33
N VAL A 147 0.95 8.67 4.49
CA VAL A 147 1.59 7.90 3.42
C VAL A 147 1.72 6.43 3.82
N THR A 148 2.08 6.15 5.08
CA THR A 148 2.43 4.80 5.54
C THR A 148 1.38 4.15 6.43
N GLU A 149 0.31 4.87 6.81
CA GLU A 149 -0.76 4.27 7.60
C GLU A 149 -1.49 3.19 6.82
N ASN A 150 -1.71 2.05 7.46
CA ASN A 150 -2.61 1.02 6.97
C ASN A 150 -4.04 1.31 7.42
N SER A 151 -5.02 0.85 6.66
CA SER A 151 -6.43 0.98 7.02
C SER A 151 -7.24 -0.23 6.59
N ILE A 152 -8.30 -0.52 7.34
CA ILE A 152 -9.28 -1.57 7.00
C ILE A 152 -9.87 -1.31 5.61
N TYR A 153 -10.14 -0.06 5.27
CA TYR A 153 -10.70 0.32 3.97
C TYR A 153 -9.76 0.00 2.81
N SER A 154 -8.47 0.28 2.97
CA SER A 154 -7.46 -0.05 1.95
C SER A 154 -7.34 -1.56 1.79
N GLN A 155 -7.30 -2.28 2.90
CA GLN A 155 -7.17 -3.73 2.91
C GLN A 155 -8.37 -4.42 2.27
N SER A 156 -9.60 -4.01 2.61
CA SER A 156 -10.81 -4.59 2.04
C SER A 156 -10.93 -4.32 0.54
N ALA A 157 -10.59 -3.10 0.09
CA ALA A 157 -10.60 -2.77 -1.34
C ALA A 157 -9.61 -3.64 -2.14
N TYR A 158 -8.43 -3.90 -1.59
CA TYR A 158 -7.45 -4.78 -2.22
C TYR A 158 -7.90 -6.25 -2.23
N LEU A 159 -8.40 -6.76 -1.12
CA LEU A 159 -8.87 -8.15 -1.04
C LEU A 159 -10.02 -8.40 -2.01
N PHE A 160 -10.92 -7.44 -2.16
CA PHE A 160 -12.02 -7.54 -3.13
C PHE A 160 -11.48 -7.58 -4.56
N LEU A 161 -10.52 -6.72 -4.91
CA LEU A 161 -9.89 -6.74 -6.23
C LEU A 161 -9.10 -8.04 -6.48
N LEU A 162 -8.33 -8.50 -5.49
CA LEU A 162 -7.54 -9.72 -5.59
C LEU A 162 -8.44 -10.95 -5.80
N SER A 163 -9.58 -11.03 -5.12
CA SER A 163 -10.49 -12.17 -5.20
C SER A 163 -10.98 -12.45 -6.61
N SER A 164 -11.16 -11.42 -7.43
CA SER A 164 -11.60 -11.58 -8.83
C SER A 164 -10.55 -12.28 -9.69
N ILE A 165 -9.27 -12.07 -9.40
CA ILE A 165 -8.16 -12.63 -10.18
C ILE A 165 -7.82 -14.04 -9.70
N VAL A 166 -7.83 -14.27 -8.38
CA VAL A 166 -7.57 -15.61 -7.81
C VAL A 166 -8.65 -16.61 -8.26
N ASN A 167 -9.91 -16.22 -8.28
CA ASN A 167 -11.00 -17.08 -8.73
C ASN A 167 -10.88 -17.47 -10.21
N GLN A 168 -10.38 -16.58 -11.07
CA GLN A 168 -10.11 -16.89 -12.46
C GLN A 168 -8.98 -17.92 -12.60
N SER A 169 -7.95 -17.83 -11.78
CA SER A 169 -6.83 -18.78 -11.76
C SER A 169 -7.22 -20.15 -11.20
N ALA A 170 -8.10 -20.18 -10.20
CA ALA A 170 -8.58 -21.44 -9.59
C ALA A 170 -9.40 -22.30 -10.57
N SER A 171 -10.08 -21.69 -11.53
CA SER A 171 -10.81 -22.42 -12.57
C SER A 171 -9.91 -23.11 -13.60
N ILE A 172 -8.61 -22.82 -13.59
CA ILE A 172 -7.61 -23.36 -14.54
C ILE A 172 -6.79 -24.50 -13.91
N ILE A 173 -6.81 -24.67 -12.58
CA ILE A 173 -6.11 -25.77 -11.90
C ILE A 173 -7.09 -26.95 -11.71
N PRO A 174 -6.96 -28.05 -12.47
CA PRO A 174 -7.75 -29.24 -12.20
C PRO A 174 -7.41 -29.74 -10.79
N ILE A 175 -8.44 -30.02 -10.00
CA ILE A 175 -8.34 -30.54 -8.61
C ILE A 175 -7.57 -31.88 -8.52
N ALA A 176 -7.26 -32.51 -9.66
CA ALA A 176 -6.62 -33.81 -9.75
C ALA A 176 -5.18 -33.89 -9.19
N ASN A 177 -4.51 -32.78 -8.89
CA ASN A 177 -3.11 -32.78 -8.44
C ASN A 177 -2.92 -32.36 -6.97
N GLN A 178 -3.93 -32.42 -6.14
CA GLN A 178 -3.83 -32.08 -4.71
C GLN A 178 -3.86 -33.30 -3.76
N ILE A 179 -3.73 -34.52 -4.30
CA ILE A 179 -3.66 -35.75 -3.48
C ILE A 179 -2.44 -36.52 -3.93
N GLU A 180 -1.27 -36.15 -3.41
CA GLU A 180 -0.11 -37.02 -3.16
C GLU A 180 0.59 -36.55 -1.88
#